data_c567072f11a4f5b1ddbd0d8e86b2abd0
#
_entry.id   c567072f11a4f5b1ddbd0d8e86b2abd0
#
_cell.length_a   1.000
_cell.length_b   1.000
_cell.length_c   1.000
_cell.angle_alpha   90.00
_cell.angle_beta   90.00
_cell.angle_gamma   90.00
#
_symmetry.space_group_name_H-M   'P 1'
#
loop_
_entity.id
_entity.type
_entity.pdbx_description
1 polymer ?
#
loop_
_entity_poly.entity_id
_entity_poly.type
_entity_poly.pdbx_seq_one_letter_code
_entity_poly.pdbx_strand_id
1 'polypeptide(L)'
;MFDRFPPKSVVVGVDGSQAAIRAARWAVDEVAGTDTPLRLLYVTKANPGASTDEVIAALVAAEKVVHKACSAIDEMGKPVRVETEIIHGHPVTALIAASRSTTLLCVGDTGAAQHPDVWLGSTAKELAESGHCSVAIIRGDRRDTGAVGARWVVALADESPDGIDVLQVALHEARHRCAPLRVLTAAGSPSRDFQGRDPLADDHMKRCMDDYAEVEIDTFHLEGSFLDYLVEHAASIELAVVGSARTGELQELLGAPGALALRDSDFSLLVVGLERPGR
;
A
#
# COMPACT_ATOMS: atom_id res chain seq x y z
N MET A 1 -23.97 -21.85 -12.82
CA MET A 1 -23.01 -21.08 -13.62
C MET A 1 -21.96 -20.65 -12.63
N PHE A 2 -20.85 -21.39 -12.51
CA PHE A 2 -19.81 -21.06 -11.53
C PHE A 2 -19.07 -19.84 -12.05
N ASP A 3 -19.08 -18.77 -11.25
CA ASP A 3 -18.26 -17.58 -11.51
C ASP A 3 -16.80 -18.01 -11.70
N ARG A 4 -16.25 -17.79 -12.87
CA ARG A 4 -14.91 -18.26 -13.27
C ARG A 4 -13.78 -17.46 -12.62
N PHE A 5 -14.09 -16.44 -11.85
CA PHE A 5 -13.12 -15.62 -11.14
C PHE A 5 -13.47 -15.60 -9.65
N PRO A 6 -12.50 -15.86 -8.76
CA PRO A 6 -12.72 -15.62 -7.34
C PRO A 6 -13.12 -14.15 -7.15
N PRO A 7 -14.01 -13.85 -6.21
CA PRO A 7 -14.38 -12.47 -5.93
C PRO A 7 -13.11 -11.66 -5.62
N LYS A 8 -13.04 -10.46 -6.17
CA LYS A 8 -11.95 -9.51 -5.86
C LYS A 8 -11.85 -9.39 -4.34
N SER A 9 -10.66 -9.49 -3.79
CA SER A 9 -10.41 -9.46 -2.35
C SER A 9 -9.29 -8.49 -2.02
N VAL A 10 -9.25 -8.02 -0.78
CA VAL A 10 -8.04 -7.39 -0.20
C VAL A 10 -7.28 -8.47 0.57
N VAL A 11 -6.00 -8.63 0.30
CA VAL A 11 -5.14 -9.61 0.97
C VAL A 11 -4.19 -8.91 1.90
N VAL A 12 -4.03 -9.47 3.12
CA VAL A 12 -3.02 -9.00 4.08
C VAL A 12 -2.02 -10.12 4.34
N GLY A 13 -0.75 -9.87 4.08
CA GLY A 13 0.33 -10.75 4.50
C GLY A 13 0.57 -10.61 6.00
N VAL A 14 0.37 -11.69 6.76
CA VAL A 14 0.59 -11.70 8.21
C VAL A 14 1.72 -12.65 8.60
N ASP A 15 2.61 -12.19 9.50
CA ASP A 15 3.78 -12.95 9.99
C ASP A 15 3.93 -12.91 11.51
N GLY A 16 2.95 -12.29 12.20
CA GLY A 16 2.93 -12.11 13.64
C GLY A 16 3.61 -10.84 14.14
N SER A 17 4.25 -10.06 13.26
CA SER A 17 4.82 -8.76 13.60
C SER A 17 3.74 -7.73 13.97
N GLN A 18 4.12 -6.67 14.68
CA GLN A 18 3.23 -5.54 14.93
C GLN A 18 2.93 -4.78 13.63
N ALA A 19 3.89 -4.74 12.71
CA ALA A 19 3.70 -4.13 11.39
C ALA A 19 2.60 -4.84 10.59
N ALA A 20 2.57 -6.18 10.59
CA ALA A 20 1.51 -6.95 9.95
C ALA A 20 0.13 -6.73 10.62
N ILE A 21 0.09 -6.54 11.95
CA ILE A 21 -1.15 -6.19 12.65
C ILE A 21 -1.64 -4.79 12.25
N ARG A 22 -0.72 -3.81 12.12
CA ARG A 22 -1.07 -2.47 11.60
C ARG A 22 -1.62 -2.57 10.18
N ALA A 23 -0.99 -3.37 9.32
CA ALA A 23 -1.47 -3.61 7.95
C ALA A 23 -2.88 -4.24 7.93
N ALA A 24 -3.15 -5.20 8.82
CA ALA A 24 -4.48 -5.79 8.95
C ALA A 24 -5.54 -4.77 9.37
N ARG A 25 -5.24 -3.92 10.36
CA ARG A 25 -6.15 -2.85 10.80
C ARG A 25 -6.38 -1.82 9.70
N TRP A 26 -5.32 -1.43 8.99
CA TRP A 26 -5.42 -0.50 7.87
C TRP A 26 -6.33 -1.07 6.76
N ALA A 27 -6.17 -2.35 6.42
CA ALA A 27 -6.96 -3.02 5.40
C ALA A 27 -8.45 -3.19 5.78
N VAL A 28 -8.80 -3.18 7.07
CA VAL A 28 -10.21 -3.13 7.52
C VAL A 28 -10.88 -1.87 6.99
N ASP A 29 -10.20 -0.74 7.03
CA ASP A 29 -10.76 0.53 6.58
C ASP A 29 -11.06 0.50 5.07
N GLU A 30 -10.28 -0.23 4.28
CA GLU A 30 -10.48 -0.38 2.82
C GLU A 30 -11.70 -1.22 2.43
N VAL A 31 -12.13 -2.13 3.30
CA VAL A 31 -13.24 -3.06 2.98
C VAL A 31 -14.48 -2.87 3.85
N ALA A 32 -14.40 -2.06 4.90
CA ALA A 32 -15.52 -1.87 5.83
C ALA A 32 -16.75 -1.32 5.09
N GLY A 33 -17.89 -2.01 5.27
CA GLY A 33 -19.14 -1.63 4.61
C GLY A 33 -19.26 -2.06 3.15
N THR A 34 -18.30 -2.85 2.64
CA THR A 34 -18.37 -3.45 1.30
C THR A 34 -18.54 -4.97 1.38
N ASP A 35 -18.86 -5.61 0.24
CA ASP A 35 -18.92 -7.08 0.13
C ASP A 35 -17.52 -7.70 -0.14
N THR A 36 -16.48 -6.89 -0.23
CA THR A 36 -15.12 -7.33 -0.51
C THR A 36 -14.53 -8.06 0.69
N PRO A 37 -14.11 -9.34 0.57
CA PRO A 37 -13.52 -10.06 1.68
C PRO A 37 -12.11 -9.58 1.98
N LEU A 38 -11.76 -9.54 3.27
CA LEU A 38 -10.42 -9.34 3.79
C LEU A 38 -9.78 -10.70 4.05
N ARG A 39 -8.77 -11.08 3.26
CA ARG A 39 -8.07 -12.36 3.40
C ARG A 39 -6.75 -12.18 4.14
N LEU A 40 -6.60 -12.84 5.28
CA LEU A 40 -5.35 -12.92 6.02
C LEU A 40 -4.56 -14.11 5.52
N LEU A 41 -3.41 -13.87 4.92
CA LEU A 41 -2.53 -14.89 4.36
C LEU A 41 -1.27 -15.04 5.22
N TYR A 42 -1.11 -16.20 5.84
CA TYR A 42 0.10 -16.59 6.54
C TYR A 42 0.86 -17.64 5.73
N VAL A 43 2.18 -17.48 5.61
CA VAL A 43 3.01 -18.41 4.87
C VAL A 43 4.01 -19.08 5.81
N THR A 44 3.85 -20.41 5.99
CA THR A 44 4.84 -21.22 6.74
C THR A 44 6.00 -21.55 5.82
N LYS A 45 7.23 -21.47 6.34
CA LYS A 45 8.40 -21.93 5.59
C LYS A 45 8.32 -23.44 5.36
N ALA A 46 8.49 -23.86 4.11
CA ALA A 46 8.62 -25.27 3.81
C ALA A 46 9.94 -25.81 4.39
N ASN A 47 9.84 -26.86 5.20
CA ASN A 47 11.00 -27.62 5.66
C ASN A 47 10.87 -29.09 5.14
N PRO A 48 11.48 -29.44 4.01
CA PRO A 48 11.31 -30.75 3.38
C PRO A 48 11.74 -31.92 4.25
N GLY A 49 12.49 -31.69 5.33
CA GLY A 49 12.94 -32.70 6.27
C GLY A 49 12.26 -32.67 7.64
N ALA A 50 11.20 -31.86 7.79
CA ALA A 50 10.54 -31.73 9.08
C ALA A 50 9.85 -33.01 9.53
N SER A 51 9.97 -33.34 10.80
CA SER A 51 9.20 -34.38 11.43
C SER A 51 7.72 -33.99 11.53
N THR A 52 6.84 -34.96 11.76
CA THR A 52 5.41 -34.72 11.97
C THR A 52 5.15 -33.72 13.11
N ASP A 53 5.89 -33.84 14.19
CA ASP A 53 5.77 -32.98 15.37
C ASP A 53 6.18 -31.53 15.04
N GLU A 54 7.23 -31.32 14.23
CA GLU A 54 7.65 -29.99 13.77
C GLU A 54 6.61 -29.37 12.84
N VAL A 55 5.99 -30.15 11.96
CA VAL A 55 4.89 -29.67 11.10
C VAL A 55 3.69 -29.25 11.93
N ILE A 56 3.28 -30.06 12.91
CA ILE A 56 2.17 -29.73 13.81
C ILE A 56 2.50 -28.45 14.61
N ALA A 57 3.70 -28.34 15.16
CA ALA A 57 4.13 -27.16 15.91
C ALA A 57 4.11 -25.89 15.04
N ALA A 58 4.55 -25.99 13.78
CA ALA A 58 4.52 -24.88 12.82
C ALA A 58 3.08 -24.45 12.51
N LEU A 59 2.16 -25.41 12.34
CA LEU A 59 0.75 -25.12 12.07
C LEU A 59 0.09 -24.44 13.27
N VAL A 60 0.30 -24.94 14.48
CA VAL A 60 -0.22 -24.32 15.71
C VAL A 60 0.33 -22.90 15.89
N ALA A 61 1.61 -22.69 15.56
CA ALA A 61 2.19 -21.34 15.59
C ALA A 61 1.53 -20.41 14.55
N ALA A 62 1.27 -20.90 13.33
CA ALA A 62 0.58 -20.19 12.28
C ALA A 62 -0.85 -19.78 12.68
N GLU A 63 -1.61 -20.72 13.25
CA GLU A 63 -2.96 -20.46 13.76
C GLU A 63 -2.99 -19.36 14.84
N LYS A 64 -2.01 -19.35 15.74
CA LYS A 64 -1.88 -18.29 16.76
C LYS A 64 -1.65 -16.91 16.14
N VAL A 65 -0.81 -16.82 15.10
CA VAL A 65 -0.54 -15.58 14.39
C VAL A 65 -1.80 -15.06 13.71
N VAL A 66 -2.49 -15.93 12.95
CA VAL A 66 -3.73 -15.59 12.27
C VAL A 66 -4.79 -15.18 13.27
N HIS A 67 -4.98 -15.93 14.35
CA HIS A 67 -5.94 -15.59 15.41
C HIS A 67 -5.66 -14.22 16.04
N LYS A 68 -4.38 -13.88 16.31
CA LYS A 68 -3.99 -12.56 16.80
C LYS A 68 -4.38 -11.44 15.83
N ALA A 69 -4.22 -11.67 14.51
CA ALA A 69 -4.63 -10.71 13.50
C ALA A 69 -6.16 -10.55 13.43
N CYS A 70 -6.92 -11.67 13.49
CA CYS A 70 -8.39 -11.64 13.57
C CYS A 70 -8.86 -10.87 14.80
N SER A 71 -8.30 -11.14 15.98
CA SER A 71 -8.66 -10.41 17.20
C SER A 71 -8.42 -8.91 17.08
N ALA A 72 -7.32 -8.50 16.46
CA ALA A 72 -7.02 -7.09 16.22
C ALA A 72 -7.99 -6.40 15.25
N ILE A 73 -8.55 -7.16 14.30
CA ILE A 73 -9.62 -6.71 13.40
C ILE A 73 -10.94 -6.59 14.16
N ASP A 74 -11.31 -7.61 14.95
CA ASP A 74 -12.54 -7.64 15.73
C ASP A 74 -12.62 -6.48 16.73
N GLU A 75 -11.48 -6.11 17.34
CA GLU A 75 -11.37 -4.95 18.23
C GLU A 75 -11.74 -3.62 17.57
N MET A 76 -11.68 -3.52 16.24
CA MET A 76 -12.08 -2.30 15.51
C MET A 76 -13.61 -2.13 15.46
N GLY A 77 -14.39 -3.19 15.69
CA GLY A 77 -15.84 -3.15 15.71
C GLY A 77 -16.50 -2.80 14.37
N LYS A 78 -15.76 -2.90 13.27
CA LYS A 78 -16.27 -2.62 11.91
C LYS A 78 -16.79 -3.91 11.26
N PRO A 79 -17.90 -3.85 10.49
CA PRO A 79 -18.42 -5.03 9.79
C PRO A 79 -17.51 -5.36 8.60
N VAL A 80 -16.75 -6.45 8.70
CA VAL A 80 -15.88 -6.96 7.64
C VAL A 80 -15.99 -8.48 7.54
N ARG A 81 -15.93 -8.99 6.32
CA ARG A 81 -15.86 -10.42 6.06
C ARG A 81 -14.40 -10.86 6.06
N VAL A 82 -13.96 -11.52 7.12
CA VAL A 82 -12.58 -12.01 7.25
C VAL A 82 -12.49 -13.46 6.78
N GLU A 83 -11.53 -13.74 5.91
CA GLU A 83 -11.13 -15.08 5.47
C GLU A 83 -9.67 -15.32 5.87
N THR A 84 -9.32 -16.54 6.23
CA THR A 84 -7.96 -16.88 6.67
C THR A 84 -7.39 -18.00 5.83
N GLU A 85 -6.12 -17.90 5.47
CA GLU A 85 -5.42 -18.90 4.68
C GLU A 85 -4.00 -19.10 5.23
N ILE A 86 -3.62 -20.36 5.43
CA ILE A 86 -2.28 -20.77 5.81
C ILE A 86 -1.71 -21.64 4.70
N ILE A 87 -0.63 -21.19 4.07
CA ILE A 87 0.02 -21.94 2.99
C ILE A 87 1.48 -22.24 3.30
N HIS A 88 2.00 -23.29 2.67
CA HIS A 88 3.41 -23.64 2.78
C HIS A 88 4.19 -23.08 1.59
N GLY A 89 5.35 -22.46 1.86
CA GLY A 89 6.20 -21.95 0.79
C GLY A 89 7.10 -20.80 1.20
N HIS A 90 7.50 -20.03 0.19
CA HIS A 90 8.26 -18.80 0.37
C HIS A 90 7.29 -17.61 0.42
N PRO A 91 7.32 -16.75 1.44
CA PRO A 91 6.34 -15.68 1.63
C PRO A 91 6.18 -14.77 0.40
N VAL A 92 7.28 -14.29 -0.17
CA VAL A 92 7.25 -13.42 -1.35
C VAL A 92 6.57 -14.09 -2.53
N THR A 93 6.97 -15.31 -2.86
CA THR A 93 6.39 -16.08 -3.98
C THR A 93 4.90 -16.29 -3.82
N ALA A 94 4.46 -16.61 -2.60
CA ALA A 94 3.06 -16.83 -2.28
C ALA A 94 2.23 -15.56 -2.38
N LEU A 95 2.74 -14.44 -1.87
CA LEU A 95 2.06 -13.14 -1.91
C LEU A 95 2.02 -12.57 -3.34
N ILE A 96 3.09 -12.73 -4.14
CA ILE A 96 3.06 -12.39 -5.57
C ILE A 96 2.02 -13.25 -6.33
N ALA A 97 1.92 -14.54 -6.01
CA ALA A 97 0.89 -15.38 -6.61
C ALA A 97 -0.53 -14.91 -6.22
N ALA A 98 -0.76 -14.57 -4.95
CA ALA A 98 -2.02 -14.04 -4.46
C ALA A 98 -2.40 -12.71 -5.11
N SER A 99 -1.42 -11.83 -5.40
CA SER A 99 -1.66 -10.51 -6.00
C SER A 99 -2.31 -10.57 -7.40
N ARG A 100 -2.28 -11.72 -8.08
CA ARG A 100 -2.93 -11.90 -9.39
C ARG A 100 -4.45 -11.93 -9.37
N SER A 101 -5.04 -12.25 -8.21
CA SER A 101 -6.50 -12.34 -8.01
C SER A 101 -7.02 -11.40 -6.93
N THR A 102 -6.28 -10.38 -6.62
CA THR A 102 -6.49 -9.45 -5.51
C THR A 102 -6.50 -8.03 -6.04
N THR A 103 -7.33 -7.16 -5.48
CA THR A 103 -7.34 -5.73 -5.85
C THR A 103 -6.27 -4.95 -5.12
N LEU A 104 -6.01 -5.32 -3.87
CA LEU A 104 -5.04 -4.64 -3.01
C LEU A 104 -4.35 -5.68 -2.11
N LEU A 105 -3.02 -5.63 -2.09
CA LEU A 105 -2.18 -6.43 -1.20
C LEU A 105 -1.57 -5.53 -0.13
N CYS A 106 -1.86 -5.81 1.14
CA CYS A 106 -1.37 -5.03 2.27
C CYS A 106 -0.31 -5.82 3.03
N VAL A 107 0.80 -5.16 3.37
CA VAL A 107 1.87 -5.73 4.19
C VAL A 107 2.40 -4.68 5.17
N GLY A 108 2.99 -5.13 6.26
CA GLY A 108 3.76 -4.25 7.14
C GLY A 108 5.08 -3.82 6.48
N ASP A 109 5.60 -2.70 6.92
CA ASP A 109 6.90 -2.15 6.49
C ASP A 109 8.06 -3.10 6.82
N THR A 110 7.99 -3.77 7.97
CA THR A 110 9.01 -4.70 8.46
C THR A 110 8.37 -6.02 8.89
N GLY A 111 9.14 -7.12 8.83
CA GLY A 111 8.68 -8.44 9.25
C GLY A 111 9.01 -8.75 10.72
N ALA A 112 8.68 -10.00 11.14
CA ALA A 112 8.89 -10.49 12.49
C ALA A 112 10.38 -10.48 12.94
N ALA A 113 11.32 -10.48 12.01
CA ALA A 113 12.76 -10.43 12.31
C ALA A 113 13.28 -9.05 12.75
N GLN A 114 12.43 -8.05 12.79
CA GLN A 114 12.66 -6.65 13.16
C GLN A 114 14.13 -6.19 13.06
N HIS A 115 14.45 -5.50 11.95
CA HIS A 115 15.71 -4.76 11.85
C HIS A 115 15.38 -3.26 11.99
N PRO A 116 15.72 -2.65 13.14
CA PRO A 116 15.33 -1.25 13.44
C PRO A 116 15.95 -0.23 12.48
N ASP A 117 16.99 -0.61 11.75
CA ASP A 117 17.72 0.27 10.84
C ASP A 117 17.25 0.17 9.38
N VAL A 118 16.14 -0.52 9.11
CA VAL A 118 15.66 -0.74 7.74
C VAL A 118 14.32 -0.05 7.55
N TRP A 119 14.21 0.80 6.52
CA TRP A 119 12.96 1.47 6.18
C TRP A 119 11.89 0.48 5.70
N LEU A 120 12.27 -0.45 4.81
CA LEU A 120 11.37 -1.50 4.29
C LEU A 120 12.05 -2.87 4.35
N GLY A 121 11.31 -3.87 4.81
CA GLY A 121 11.72 -5.26 4.76
C GLY A 121 11.76 -5.80 3.33
N SER A 122 12.53 -6.88 3.13
CA SER A 122 12.72 -7.49 1.81
C SER A 122 11.41 -7.92 1.14
N THR A 123 10.45 -8.45 1.91
CA THR A 123 9.14 -8.86 1.39
C THR A 123 8.35 -7.66 0.87
N ALA A 124 8.27 -6.58 1.64
CA ALA A 124 7.55 -5.37 1.25
C ALA A 124 8.15 -4.75 -0.03
N LYS A 125 9.49 -4.68 -0.09
CA LYS A 125 10.20 -4.19 -1.27
C LYS A 125 9.91 -5.02 -2.51
N GLU A 126 10.06 -6.34 -2.44
CA GLU A 126 9.86 -7.24 -3.58
C GLU A 126 8.40 -7.22 -4.08
N LEU A 127 7.44 -7.08 -3.17
CA LEU A 127 6.03 -6.94 -3.52
C LEU A 127 5.73 -5.62 -4.22
N ALA A 128 6.33 -4.51 -3.78
CA ALA A 128 6.20 -3.21 -4.44
C ALA A 128 6.77 -3.22 -5.87
N GLU A 129 7.85 -3.98 -6.11
CA GLU A 129 8.50 -4.11 -7.42
C GLU A 129 7.81 -5.13 -8.34
N SER A 130 7.21 -6.19 -7.78
CA SER A 130 6.79 -7.39 -8.56
C SER A 130 5.32 -7.76 -8.37
N GLY A 131 4.54 -7.05 -7.57
CA GLY A 131 3.12 -7.29 -7.37
C GLY A 131 2.31 -7.08 -8.65
N HIS A 132 1.22 -7.86 -8.80
CA HIS A 132 0.32 -7.76 -9.96
C HIS A 132 -0.94 -6.93 -9.68
N CYS A 133 -1.08 -6.39 -8.48
CA CYS A 133 -2.13 -5.48 -8.04
C CYS A 133 -1.49 -4.30 -7.32
N SER A 134 -2.30 -3.37 -6.83
CA SER A 134 -1.82 -2.32 -5.93
C SER A 134 -1.27 -2.92 -4.64
N VAL A 135 -0.17 -2.35 -4.12
CA VAL A 135 0.52 -2.83 -2.91
C VAL A 135 0.61 -1.70 -1.89
N ALA A 136 -0.02 -1.90 -0.74
CA ALA A 136 0.05 -0.99 0.40
C ALA A 136 1.09 -1.50 1.41
N ILE A 137 2.09 -0.69 1.70
CA ILE A 137 3.11 -0.95 2.72
C ILE A 137 2.83 -0.05 3.89
N ILE A 138 2.37 -0.64 4.98
CA ILE A 138 1.84 0.09 6.12
C ILE A 138 2.92 0.30 7.18
N ARG A 139 3.14 1.58 7.48
CA ARG A 139 4.08 2.06 8.47
C ARG A 139 3.36 3.01 9.43
N GLY A 140 3.91 3.24 10.61
CA GLY A 140 3.28 4.09 11.62
C GLY A 140 1.94 3.57 12.13
N ASP A 141 1.47 4.13 13.23
CA ASP A 141 0.09 3.94 13.69
C ASP A 141 -0.60 5.30 13.65
N ARG A 142 -1.69 5.39 12.90
CA ARG A 142 -2.52 6.59 12.76
C ARG A 142 -2.98 7.17 14.12
N ARG A 143 -2.95 6.34 15.16
CA ARG A 143 -3.43 6.68 16.51
C ARG A 143 -2.34 7.20 17.44
N ASP A 144 -1.07 6.94 17.14
CA ASP A 144 0.05 7.22 18.06
C ASP A 144 0.78 8.55 17.79
N THR A 145 0.54 9.17 16.64
CA THR A 145 1.17 10.45 16.34
C THR A 145 0.37 11.58 16.96
N GLY A 146 0.87 12.12 18.07
CA GLY A 146 0.38 13.39 18.62
C GLY A 146 0.67 14.60 17.70
N ALA A 147 0.66 14.39 16.39
CA ALA A 147 0.87 15.40 15.36
C ALA A 147 -0.28 16.41 15.42
N VAL A 148 0.06 17.65 15.70
CA VAL A 148 -0.85 18.77 15.65
C VAL A 148 -1.00 19.19 14.19
N GLY A 149 -2.09 18.77 13.53
CA GLY A 149 -2.42 19.15 12.15
C GLY A 149 -2.88 17.97 11.31
N ALA A 150 -3.56 18.26 10.20
CA ALA A 150 -3.94 17.26 9.21
C ALA A 150 -2.67 16.76 8.48
N ARG A 151 -2.54 15.45 8.37
CA ARG A 151 -1.49 14.83 7.55
C ARG A 151 -2.03 14.63 6.13
N TRP A 152 -1.14 14.76 5.16
CA TRP A 152 -1.49 14.75 3.74
C TRP A 152 -1.39 13.36 3.13
N VAL A 153 -2.32 13.07 2.23
CA VAL A 153 -2.07 12.09 1.16
C VAL A 153 -1.27 12.83 0.08
N VAL A 154 -0.15 12.26 -0.34
CA VAL A 154 0.72 12.84 -1.36
C VAL A 154 0.80 11.88 -2.53
N ALA A 155 0.46 12.34 -3.73
CA ALA A 155 0.48 11.51 -4.94
C ALA A 155 1.41 12.09 -6.00
N LEU A 156 2.23 11.24 -6.61
CA LEU A 156 3.00 11.60 -7.81
C LEU A 156 2.21 11.18 -9.04
N ALA A 157 1.53 12.12 -9.68
CA ALA A 157 0.64 11.88 -10.81
C ALA A 157 0.98 12.78 -12.00
N ASP A 158 0.57 12.36 -13.19
CA ASP A 158 0.65 13.12 -14.43
C ASP A 158 -0.55 12.81 -15.34
N GLU A 159 -0.57 13.38 -16.54
CA GLU A 159 -1.64 13.21 -17.52
C GLU A 159 -1.62 11.85 -18.26
N SER A 160 -0.67 10.97 -17.95
CA SER A 160 -0.66 9.61 -18.50
C SER A 160 -1.82 8.79 -17.95
N PRO A 161 -2.27 7.74 -18.66
CA PRO A 161 -3.30 6.84 -18.11
C PRO A 161 -2.95 6.31 -16.72
N ASP A 162 -1.68 5.95 -16.52
CA ASP A 162 -1.18 5.45 -15.23
C ASP A 162 -1.20 6.54 -14.15
N GLY A 163 -0.88 7.79 -14.52
CA GLY A 163 -0.95 8.95 -13.62
C GLY A 163 -2.38 9.27 -13.20
N ILE A 164 -3.36 9.08 -14.10
CA ILE A 164 -4.78 9.23 -13.80
C ILE A 164 -5.25 8.16 -12.82
N ASP A 165 -4.83 6.91 -12.99
CA ASP A 165 -5.15 5.82 -12.06
C ASP A 165 -4.57 6.12 -10.66
N VAL A 166 -3.34 6.63 -10.60
CA VAL A 166 -2.73 7.09 -9.34
C VAL A 166 -3.54 8.21 -8.70
N LEU A 167 -3.98 9.20 -9.47
CA LEU A 167 -4.80 10.29 -8.97
C LEU A 167 -6.14 9.80 -8.42
N GLN A 168 -6.84 8.91 -9.12
CA GLN A 168 -8.11 8.35 -8.68
C GLN A 168 -7.97 7.59 -7.36
N VAL A 169 -6.93 6.76 -7.24
CA VAL A 169 -6.62 6.05 -6.01
C VAL A 169 -6.29 7.03 -4.89
N ALA A 170 -5.48 8.05 -5.13
CA ALA A 170 -5.11 9.04 -4.13
C ALA A 170 -6.31 9.88 -3.65
N LEU A 171 -7.22 10.24 -4.55
CA LEU A 171 -8.48 10.93 -4.22
C LEU A 171 -9.37 10.06 -3.32
N HIS A 172 -9.50 8.77 -3.68
CA HIS A 172 -10.24 7.80 -2.86
C HIS A 172 -9.65 7.68 -1.46
N GLU A 173 -8.32 7.54 -1.36
CA GLU A 173 -7.59 7.45 -0.11
C GLU A 173 -7.72 8.72 0.75
N ALA A 174 -7.60 9.89 0.14
CA ALA A 174 -7.76 11.17 0.82
C ALA A 174 -9.17 11.33 1.40
N ARG A 175 -10.21 11.03 0.61
CA ARG A 175 -11.60 11.05 1.06
C ARG A 175 -11.83 10.07 2.20
N HIS A 176 -11.36 8.83 2.05
CA HIS A 176 -11.53 7.78 3.05
C HIS A 176 -10.88 8.13 4.39
N ARG A 177 -9.74 8.82 4.35
CA ARG A 177 -9.01 9.27 5.54
C ARG A 177 -9.45 10.62 6.07
N CYS A 178 -10.35 11.33 5.39
CA CYS A 178 -10.67 12.73 5.67
C CYS A 178 -9.39 13.59 5.72
N ALA A 179 -8.44 13.32 4.84
CA ALA A 179 -7.14 13.96 4.74
C ALA A 179 -7.08 14.86 3.50
N PRO A 180 -6.33 15.96 3.53
CA PRO A 180 -6.05 16.74 2.33
C PRO A 180 -5.14 15.97 1.37
N LEU A 181 -5.30 16.22 0.07
CA LEU A 181 -4.50 15.62 -1.00
C LEU A 181 -3.54 16.64 -1.59
N ARG A 182 -2.27 16.27 -1.71
CA ARG A 182 -1.30 16.99 -2.51
C ARG A 182 -0.90 16.19 -3.73
N VAL A 183 -1.16 16.74 -4.90
CA VAL A 183 -0.79 16.15 -6.20
C VAL A 183 0.51 16.78 -6.67
N LEU A 184 1.54 15.96 -6.79
CA LEU A 184 2.84 16.36 -7.31
C LEU A 184 2.94 16.02 -8.78
N THR A 185 3.36 16.97 -9.60
CA THR A 185 3.63 16.78 -11.02
C THR A 185 5.12 16.92 -11.29
N ALA A 186 5.77 15.89 -11.88
CA ALA A 186 7.19 15.93 -12.17
C ALA A 186 7.51 16.80 -13.40
N ALA A 187 8.65 17.50 -13.36
CA ALA A 187 9.20 18.18 -14.52
C ALA A 187 9.55 17.15 -15.61
N GLY A 188 8.97 17.29 -16.80
CA GLY A 188 9.23 16.37 -17.92
C GLY A 188 8.01 15.53 -18.36
N SER A 189 6.86 15.66 -17.73
CA SER A 189 5.59 15.25 -18.33
C SER A 189 5.43 15.96 -19.69
N PRO A 190 5.01 15.28 -20.77
CA PRO A 190 5.02 15.84 -22.12
C PRO A 190 4.01 16.96 -22.39
N SER A 191 3.47 17.63 -21.40
CA SER A 191 2.71 18.86 -21.57
C SER A 191 3.65 19.96 -22.08
N ARG A 192 3.79 19.98 -23.41
CA ARG A 192 4.52 21.00 -24.14
C ARG A 192 3.87 22.36 -23.87
N ASP A 193 4.73 23.28 -23.50
CA ASP A 193 4.56 24.73 -23.36
C ASP A 193 4.38 25.26 -21.93
N PHE A 194 5.52 25.50 -21.32
CA PHE A 194 5.74 26.28 -20.09
C PHE A 194 5.39 27.78 -20.27
N GLN A 195 4.25 28.12 -20.84
CA GLN A 195 3.76 29.50 -20.84
C GLN A 195 2.41 29.57 -20.10
N GLY A 196 2.46 29.49 -18.77
CA GLY A 196 1.37 29.92 -17.92
C GLY A 196 0.10 29.05 -17.93
N ARG A 197 0.18 27.77 -18.32
CA ARG A 197 -0.90 26.81 -18.15
C ARG A 197 -0.76 26.06 -16.85
N ASP A 198 -1.85 25.94 -16.13
CA ASP A 198 -2.03 25.08 -14.98
C ASP A 198 -1.54 23.65 -15.34
N PRO A 199 -0.60 23.04 -14.56
CA PRO A 199 -0.12 21.67 -14.83
C PRO A 199 -1.24 20.61 -14.87
N LEU A 200 -2.43 20.91 -14.38
CA LEU A 200 -3.62 20.06 -14.40
C LEU A 200 -4.62 20.47 -15.50
N ALA A 201 -4.16 21.11 -16.57
CA ALA A 201 -5.04 21.60 -17.64
C ALA A 201 -5.71 20.49 -18.47
N ASP A 202 -5.46 19.20 -18.20
CA ASP A 202 -6.23 18.13 -18.80
C ASP A 202 -7.64 18.08 -18.19
N ASP A 203 -8.64 18.25 -19.03
CA ASP A 203 -10.08 18.15 -18.68
C ASP A 203 -10.42 16.85 -17.93
N HIS A 204 -9.60 15.81 -18.06
CA HIS A 204 -9.83 14.52 -17.41
C HIS A 204 -9.40 14.53 -15.95
N MET A 205 -8.17 14.96 -15.65
CA MET A 205 -7.71 15.10 -14.26
C MET A 205 -8.60 16.06 -13.49
N LYS A 206 -8.98 17.18 -14.10
CA LYS A 206 -9.88 18.15 -13.49
C LYS A 206 -11.25 17.56 -13.16
N ARG A 207 -11.85 16.78 -14.08
CA ARG A 207 -13.12 16.09 -13.82
C ARG A 207 -13.00 15.07 -12.68
N CYS A 208 -11.89 14.30 -12.63
CA CYS A 208 -11.66 13.39 -11.51
C CYS A 208 -11.61 14.14 -10.17
N MET A 209 -11.03 15.34 -10.13
CA MET A 209 -10.96 16.16 -8.92
C MET A 209 -12.32 16.78 -8.57
N ASP A 210 -13.10 17.21 -9.57
CA ASP A 210 -14.43 17.80 -9.38
C ASP A 210 -15.42 16.81 -8.72
N ASP A 211 -15.24 15.49 -8.95
CA ASP A 211 -16.03 14.41 -8.32
C ASP A 211 -15.72 14.23 -6.81
N TYR A 212 -14.66 14.87 -6.31
CA TYR A 212 -14.21 14.82 -4.92
C TYR A 212 -14.15 16.21 -4.28
N ALA A 213 -15.19 17.02 -4.50
CA ALA A 213 -15.26 18.41 -4.03
C ALA A 213 -15.12 18.58 -2.51
N GLU A 214 -15.33 17.50 -1.74
CA GLU A 214 -15.13 17.47 -0.28
C GLU A 214 -13.67 17.32 0.15
N VAL A 215 -12.77 16.93 -0.77
CA VAL A 215 -11.33 16.78 -0.49
C VAL A 215 -10.63 18.10 -0.77
N GLU A 216 -9.87 18.60 0.21
CA GLU A 216 -8.96 19.72 -0.02
C GLU A 216 -7.80 19.25 -0.90
N ILE A 217 -7.69 19.80 -2.11
CA ILE A 217 -6.68 19.38 -3.10
C ILE A 217 -5.73 20.55 -3.35
N ASP A 218 -4.43 20.28 -3.16
CA ASP A 218 -3.34 21.17 -3.49
C ASP A 218 -2.48 20.55 -4.60
N THR A 219 -2.08 21.33 -5.59
CA THR A 219 -1.26 20.89 -6.71
C THR A 219 0.09 21.57 -6.67
N PHE A 220 1.16 20.79 -6.76
CA PHE A 220 2.51 21.27 -6.63
C PHE A 220 3.40 20.75 -7.75
N HIS A 221 4.13 21.66 -8.39
CA HIS A 221 5.13 21.26 -9.37
C HIS A 221 6.42 20.87 -8.67
N LEU A 222 6.88 19.63 -8.87
CA LEU A 222 8.04 19.08 -8.21
C LEU A 222 9.34 19.59 -8.87
N GLU A 223 10.11 20.37 -8.12
CA GLU A 223 11.47 20.79 -8.49
C GLU A 223 12.47 19.83 -7.83
N GLY A 224 12.81 18.73 -8.48
CA GLY A 224 13.71 17.72 -7.91
C GLY A 224 13.13 16.31 -7.92
N SER A 225 13.65 15.43 -7.05
CA SER A 225 13.17 14.06 -6.96
C SER A 225 11.95 13.94 -6.03
N PHE A 226 11.15 12.92 -6.29
CA PHE A 226 10.02 12.58 -5.39
C PHE A 226 10.53 12.19 -4.00
N LEU A 227 11.68 11.51 -3.94
CA LEU A 227 12.31 11.15 -2.68
C LEU A 227 12.69 12.37 -1.84
N ASP A 228 13.31 13.39 -2.45
CA ASP A 228 13.70 14.62 -1.75
C ASP A 228 12.47 15.30 -1.12
N TYR A 229 11.38 15.39 -1.89
CA TYR A 229 10.13 15.94 -1.41
C TYR A 229 9.58 15.16 -0.20
N LEU A 230 9.56 13.81 -0.29
CA LEU A 230 9.07 12.96 0.81
C LEU A 230 9.93 13.09 2.07
N VAL A 231 11.24 13.23 1.92
CA VAL A 231 12.17 13.44 3.05
C VAL A 231 11.90 14.78 3.74
N GLU A 232 11.79 15.86 2.96
CA GLU A 232 11.56 17.20 3.49
C GLU A 232 10.22 17.32 4.23
N HIS A 233 9.19 16.61 3.75
CA HIS A 233 7.83 16.74 4.26
C HIS A 233 7.35 15.50 5.07
N ALA A 234 8.26 14.57 5.42
CA ALA A 234 7.92 13.27 6.01
C ALA A 234 6.96 13.36 7.21
N ALA A 235 7.15 14.34 8.09
CA ALA A 235 6.33 14.52 9.29
C ALA A 235 4.86 14.94 9.00
N SER A 236 4.59 15.51 7.83
CA SER A 236 3.27 15.95 7.39
C SER A 236 2.57 14.97 6.46
N ILE A 237 3.23 13.88 6.06
CA ILE A 237 2.68 12.88 5.15
C ILE A 237 2.08 11.72 5.94
N GLU A 238 0.86 11.32 5.61
CA GLU A 238 0.21 10.10 6.09
C GLU A 238 0.41 8.94 5.12
N LEU A 239 0.23 9.22 3.83
CA LEU A 239 0.31 8.23 2.76
C LEU A 239 0.96 8.83 1.52
N ALA A 240 2.01 8.18 1.02
CA ALA A 240 2.58 8.48 -0.30
C ALA A 240 2.02 7.50 -1.33
N VAL A 241 1.54 8.01 -2.48
CA VAL A 241 0.94 7.22 -3.56
C VAL A 241 1.75 7.41 -4.83
N VAL A 242 2.21 6.31 -5.43
CA VAL A 242 3.03 6.31 -6.64
C VAL A 242 2.63 5.16 -7.56
N GLY A 243 2.69 5.36 -8.87
CA GLY A 243 2.40 4.31 -9.85
C GLY A 243 3.53 3.31 -10.02
N SER A 244 3.20 2.03 -10.20
CA SER A 244 4.19 0.98 -10.48
C SER A 244 4.93 1.18 -11.82
N ALA A 245 4.36 1.94 -12.76
CA ALA A 245 5.01 2.33 -14.02
C ALA A 245 6.18 3.30 -13.83
N ARG A 246 6.24 4.02 -12.71
CA ARG A 246 7.31 4.96 -12.38
C ARG A 246 8.51 4.23 -11.77
N THR A 247 9.15 3.41 -12.59
CA THR A 247 10.23 2.52 -12.14
C THR A 247 11.44 3.27 -11.59
N GLY A 248 11.75 4.46 -12.10
CA GLY A 248 12.86 5.30 -11.63
C GLY A 248 12.63 5.78 -10.20
N GLU A 249 11.48 6.38 -9.95
CA GLU A 249 11.07 6.89 -8.64
C GLU A 249 10.92 5.75 -7.62
N LEU A 250 10.35 4.61 -8.05
CA LEU A 250 10.25 3.42 -7.19
C LEU A 250 11.62 2.85 -6.85
N GLN A 251 12.56 2.76 -7.78
CA GLN A 251 13.91 2.30 -7.51
C GLN A 251 14.65 3.23 -6.54
N GLU A 252 14.44 4.54 -6.65
CA GLU A 252 14.99 5.51 -5.72
C GLU A 252 14.41 5.34 -4.31
N LEU A 253 13.09 5.22 -4.19
CA LEU A 253 12.38 5.01 -2.93
C LEU A 253 12.73 3.68 -2.26
N LEU A 254 12.70 2.59 -3.02
CA LEU A 254 12.89 1.23 -2.51
C LEU A 254 14.37 0.84 -2.43
N GLY A 255 15.25 1.61 -3.06
CA GLY A 255 16.70 1.40 -3.10
C GLY A 255 17.41 1.89 -1.85
N ALA A 256 18.75 1.90 -1.93
CA ALA A 256 19.61 2.38 -0.85
C ALA A 256 19.40 3.87 -0.50
N PRO A 257 19.15 4.78 -1.47
CA PRO A 257 18.86 6.18 -1.15
C PRO A 257 17.64 6.33 -0.27
N GLY A 258 16.48 5.75 -0.66
CA GLY A 258 15.25 5.81 0.10
C GLY A 258 15.37 5.10 1.45
N ALA A 259 16.03 3.93 1.50
CA ALA A 259 16.24 3.19 2.74
C ALA A 259 16.98 4.01 3.80
N LEU A 260 17.94 4.83 3.39
CA LEU A 260 18.69 5.70 4.28
C LEU A 260 17.92 6.97 4.66
N ALA A 261 17.33 7.63 3.66
CA ALA A 261 16.71 8.94 3.83
C ALA A 261 15.35 8.88 4.56
N LEU A 262 14.59 7.80 4.35
CA LEU A 262 13.24 7.61 4.92
C LEU A 262 13.22 6.71 6.16
N ARG A 263 14.37 6.33 6.70
CA ARG A 263 14.47 5.40 7.83
C ARG A 263 13.58 5.80 9.01
N ASP A 264 13.58 7.06 9.36
CA ASP A 264 12.87 7.60 10.52
C ASP A 264 11.47 8.17 10.18
N SER A 265 11.02 8.03 8.91
CA SER A 265 9.67 8.42 8.50
C SER A 265 8.64 7.42 8.99
N ASP A 266 7.40 7.85 9.18
CA ASP A 266 6.29 7.02 9.68
C ASP A 266 5.08 6.94 8.71
N PHE A 267 5.18 7.57 7.53
CA PHE A 267 4.12 7.49 6.52
C PHE A 267 4.10 6.13 5.81
N SER A 268 2.92 5.74 5.35
CA SER A 268 2.72 4.53 4.56
C SER A 268 2.96 4.80 3.07
N LEU A 269 3.25 3.74 2.31
CA LEU A 269 3.46 3.81 0.86
C LEU A 269 2.41 2.95 0.14
N LEU A 270 1.72 3.52 -0.84
CA LEU A 270 0.81 2.81 -1.74
C LEU A 270 1.38 2.85 -3.16
N VAL A 271 1.78 1.70 -3.65
CA VAL A 271 2.19 1.50 -5.04
C VAL A 271 0.98 1.06 -5.84
N VAL A 272 0.51 1.91 -6.74
CA VAL A 272 -0.65 1.63 -7.59
C VAL A 272 -0.22 0.72 -8.72
N GLY A 273 -0.75 -0.50 -8.70
CA GLY A 273 -0.53 -1.48 -9.76
C GLY A 273 -1.40 -1.17 -10.97
N LEU A 274 -0.84 -1.35 -12.17
CA LEU A 274 -1.62 -1.29 -13.40
C LEU A 274 -2.62 -2.45 -13.42
N GLU A 275 -3.92 -2.17 -13.47
CA GLU A 275 -4.90 -3.17 -13.89
C GLU A 275 -4.60 -3.49 -15.37
N ARG A 276 -3.81 -4.53 -15.62
CA ARG A 276 -3.70 -5.06 -16.99
C ARG A 276 -5.01 -5.78 -17.27
N PRO A 277 -5.88 -5.26 -18.17
CA PRO A 277 -7.05 -6.00 -18.60
C PRO A 277 -6.55 -7.34 -19.15
N GLY A 278 -7.11 -8.43 -18.66
CA GLY A 278 -6.66 -9.82 -18.76
C GLY A 278 -6.06 -10.20 -20.12
N ARG A 279 -4.88 -10.82 -20.05
CA ARG A 279 -4.43 -11.76 -21.07
C ARG A 279 -5.09 -13.12 -20.87
#